data_33a5a4fc945cc4e65df56124bce0a8ca
#
_entry.id   33a5a4fc945cc4e65df56124bce0a8ca
#
_cell.length_a   1.000
_cell.length_b   1.000
_cell.length_c   1.000
_cell.angle_alpha   90.00
_cell.angle_beta   90.00
_cell.angle_gamma   90.00
#
_symmetry.space_group_name_H-M   'P 1'
#
loop_
_entity.id
_entity.type
_entity.pdbx_description
1 polymer ?
#
loop_
_entity_poly.entity_id
_entity_poly.type
_entity_poly.pdbx_seq_one_letter_code
_entity_poly.pdbx_strand_id
1 'polypeptide(L)'
;MFRRLKLGAALVAAAALLTTGCGATADRAEPGASAPADEPLTGLRFMVPNTPGSGYDTTARAAAKVMDDIGATQNIEVFNLAGAAGTTGLARTVSEKGNGKLLMMMGLGVVGAQYTNQSTAKLDQTTPIAKLIEESGAIVVSKDSPYKTITELVAAWKADPKSLAVGGGSAPGGPDHLLPMQLAQTVGIDPKEVNFVSYDGGGDLLPAVLGNKVAFGASGYGEFLDQVEAGEIRVLATSGAERVKVIDAPTLKESGIDLEFTNWRGVVAPPELSDADKQALVNAVAKMHDSQEWKDVLTQNDWADAYLTADEFSTYMADQSKRVEDVLSQLGLA
;
A
#
# COMPACT_ATOMS: atom_id res chain seq x y z
N MET A 1 -22.64 46.46 -60.68
CA MET A 1 -22.95 45.69 -61.90
C MET A 1 -23.73 44.45 -61.42
N PHE A 2 -25.04 44.53 -61.36
CA PHE A 2 -26.07 43.92 -62.17
C PHE A 2 -25.74 42.48 -62.58
N ARG A 3 -26.58 41.48 -62.24
CA ARG A 3 -27.93 41.07 -62.64
C ARG A 3 -28.33 39.83 -61.81
N ARG A 4 -29.40 39.75 -61.09
CA ARG A 4 -30.79 39.36 -61.42
C ARG A 4 -30.91 38.14 -62.31
N LEU A 5 -31.67 37.10 -62.03
CA LEU A 5 -33.05 36.69 -61.89
C LEU A 5 -33.09 35.20 -62.31
N LYS A 6 -33.95 34.29 -61.96
CA LYS A 6 -35.36 34.07 -61.73
C LYS A 6 -35.58 32.64 -61.28
N LEU A 7 -36.37 32.36 -60.32
CA LEU A 7 -37.72 31.76 -60.32
C LEU A 7 -38.00 30.53 -61.19
N GLY A 8 -38.52 29.46 -60.57
CA GLY A 8 -39.21 28.36 -61.17
C GLY A 8 -39.88 27.45 -60.15
N ALA A 9 -41.14 27.71 -59.84
CA ALA A 9 -42.01 26.88 -58.99
C ALA A 9 -42.68 25.80 -59.83
N ALA A 10 -42.88 24.62 -59.29
CA ALA A 10 -43.90 23.68 -59.73
C ALA A 10 -44.42 22.84 -58.54
N LEU A 11 -45.64 23.08 -58.23
CA LEU A 11 -46.51 22.26 -57.38
C LEU A 11 -46.97 21.00 -58.14
N VAL A 12 -47.09 19.84 -57.48
CA VAL A 12 -48.17 18.87 -57.65
C VAL A 12 -48.47 18.17 -56.35
N ALA A 13 -49.75 18.09 -56.04
CA ALA A 13 -50.37 17.66 -54.79
C ALA A 13 -50.84 16.20 -54.84
N ALA A 14 -51.33 15.75 -53.68
CA ALA A 14 -52.25 14.67 -53.37
C ALA A 14 -51.61 13.28 -53.17
N ALA A 15 -51.96 12.50 -52.17
CA ALA A 15 -53.21 12.32 -51.41
C ALA A 15 -52.96 11.60 -50.08
N ALA A 16 -53.85 11.85 -49.18
CA ALA A 16 -53.91 11.29 -47.80
C ALA A 16 -54.28 9.79 -47.78
N LEU A 17 -53.82 9.11 -46.73
CA LEU A 17 -54.60 8.05 -46.05
C LEU A 17 -54.22 8.00 -44.58
N LEU A 18 -55.23 8.28 -43.75
CA LEU A 18 -55.27 8.18 -42.30
C LEU A 18 -55.30 6.71 -41.87
N THR A 19 -54.42 6.31 -40.91
CA THR A 19 -54.77 5.27 -39.96
C THR A 19 -54.28 5.69 -38.59
N THR A 20 -55.22 5.93 -37.72
CA THR A 20 -55.12 6.12 -36.28
C THR A 20 -54.60 4.85 -35.63
N GLY A 21 -53.55 4.98 -34.82
CA GLY A 21 -53.07 3.95 -33.90
C GLY A 21 -52.47 4.62 -32.68
N CYS A 22 -53.32 4.91 -31.66
CA CYS A 22 -52.84 5.21 -30.33
C CYS A 22 -52.14 3.98 -29.71
N GLY A 23 -50.90 4.09 -29.43
CA GLY A 23 -50.13 3.17 -28.60
C GLY A 23 -49.07 3.94 -27.88
N ALA A 24 -49.40 4.52 -26.71
CA ALA A 24 -48.40 5.03 -25.77
C ALA A 24 -47.63 3.84 -25.20
N THR A 25 -46.49 3.52 -25.75
CA THR A 25 -45.49 2.72 -25.06
C THR A 25 -44.63 3.67 -24.26
N ALA A 26 -44.88 3.71 -22.94
CA ALA A 26 -43.95 4.25 -22.00
C ALA A 26 -42.61 3.51 -22.23
N ASP A 27 -41.61 4.25 -22.62
CA ASP A 27 -40.24 3.79 -22.53
C ASP A 27 -39.93 3.50 -21.07
N ARG A 28 -40.06 2.21 -20.75
CA ARG A 28 -39.56 1.66 -19.50
C ARG A 28 -38.06 1.63 -19.65
N ALA A 29 -37.39 2.60 -19.03
CA ALA A 29 -35.93 2.54 -18.83
C ALA A 29 -35.64 1.16 -18.23
N GLU A 30 -34.97 0.31 -18.97
CA GLU A 30 -34.40 -0.92 -18.42
C GLU A 30 -33.40 -0.57 -17.34
N PRO A 31 -33.50 -1.17 -16.14
CA PRO A 31 -32.47 -0.98 -15.12
C PRO A 31 -31.22 -1.71 -15.56
N GLY A 32 -30.14 -0.94 -15.78
CA GLY A 32 -28.78 -1.42 -15.65
C GLY A 32 -28.38 -2.51 -16.64
N ALA A 33 -28.00 -2.13 -17.85
CA ALA A 33 -27.01 -2.94 -18.56
C ALA A 33 -25.73 -2.93 -17.72
N SER A 34 -25.49 -4.02 -16.99
CA SER A 34 -24.15 -4.30 -16.46
C SER A 34 -23.19 -4.22 -17.65
N ALA A 35 -22.16 -3.39 -17.54
CA ALA A 35 -21.09 -3.37 -18.54
C ALA A 35 -20.63 -4.83 -18.76
N PRO A 36 -20.30 -5.24 -19.99
CA PRO A 36 -19.78 -6.56 -20.26
C PRO A 36 -18.54 -6.77 -19.37
N ALA A 37 -18.46 -7.92 -18.73
CA ALA A 37 -17.42 -8.26 -17.75
C ALA A 37 -15.97 -8.31 -18.32
N ASP A 38 -15.78 -7.97 -19.60
CA ASP A 38 -14.53 -8.11 -20.34
C ASP A 38 -13.95 -6.81 -20.91
N GLU A 39 -14.58 -5.64 -20.72
CA GLU A 39 -14.00 -4.40 -21.22
C GLU A 39 -12.98 -3.82 -20.21
N PRO A 40 -11.76 -3.42 -20.67
CA PRO A 40 -10.76 -2.81 -19.82
C PRO A 40 -11.27 -1.52 -19.17
N LEU A 41 -10.94 -1.30 -17.89
CA LEU A 41 -11.23 -0.03 -17.22
C LEU A 41 -10.39 1.08 -17.86
N THR A 42 -11.03 2.19 -18.22
CA THR A 42 -10.38 3.36 -18.84
C THR A 42 -10.40 4.58 -17.93
N GLY A 43 -9.40 5.46 -18.09
CA GLY A 43 -9.31 6.70 -17.34
C GLY A 43 -9.01 6.50 -15.85
N LEU A 44 -8.49 5.33 -15.47
CA LEU A 44 -8.10 5.04 -14.10
C LEU A 44 -6.80 5.76 -13.75
N ARG A 45 -6.75 6.36 -12.57
CA ARG A 45 -5.56 6.98 -11.99
C ARG A 45 -5.15 6.23 -10.73
N PHE A 46 -3.85 6.03 -10.57
CA PHE A 46 -3.29 5.38 -9.40
C PHE A 46 -2.38 6.35 -8.66
N MET A 47 -2.85 6.84 -7.53
CA MET A 47 -2.12 7.79 -6.70
C MET A 47 -1.15 7.08 -5.77
N VAL A 48 0.07 7.58 -5.74
CA VAL A 48 1.13 7.16 -4.81
C VAL A 48 1.34 8.27 -3.79
N PRO A 49 1.03 8.05 -2.49
CA PRO A 49 1.15 9.09 -1.47
C PRO A 49 2.59 9.25 -0.95
N ASN A 50 3.56 9.12 -1.83
CA ASN A 50 4.99 9.21 -1.52
C ASN A 50 5.78 9.67 -2.75
N THR A 51 7.08 9.88 -2.59
CA THR A 51 7.98 10.29 -3.68
C THR A 51 8.18 9.18 -4.72
N PRO A 52 8.51 9.54 -5.97
CA PRO A 52 8.94 8.57 -6.97
C PRO A 52 10.10 7.71 -6.50
N GLY A 53 10.08 6.41 -6.83
CA GLY A 53 11.09 5.43 -6.43
C GLY A 53 10.91 4.85 -5.02
N SER A 54 9.93 5.35 -4.26
CA SER A 54 9.58 4.72 -2.96
C SER A 54 8.96 3.34 -3.16
N GLY A 55 8.91 2.53 -2.10
CA GLY A 55 8.25 1.22 -2.15
C GLY A 55 6.79 1.29 -2.61
N TYR A 56 6.04 2.33 -2.22
CA TYR A 56 4.69 2.55 -2.73
C TYR A 56 4.68 2.83 -4.24
N ASP A 57 5.64 3.63 -4.73
CA ASP A 57 5.73 3.98 -6.15
C ASP A 57 6.08 2.75 -7.00
N THR A 58 7.08 1.98 -6.55
CA THR A 58 7.49 0.76 -7.24
C THR A 58 6.34 -0.24 -7.32
N THR A 59 5.61 -0.46 -6.22
CA THR A 59 4.47 -1.39 -6.20
C THR A 59 3.32 -0.91 -7.07
N ALA A 60 2.97 0.38 -7.00
CA ALA A 60 1.87 0.94 -7.79
C ALA A 60 2.16 0.88 -9.30
N ARG A 61 3.41 1.20 -9.72
CA ARG A 61 3.80 1.13 -11.14
C ARG A 61 3.84 -0.31 -11.65
N ALA A 62 4.33 -1.25 -10.85
CA ALA A 62 4.31 -2.66 -11.20
C ALA A 62 2.87 -3.18 -11.35
N ALA A 63 1.99 -2.86 -10.39
CA ALA A 63 0.58 -3.25 -10.44
C ALA A 63 -0.14 -2.63 -11.64
N ALA A 64 0.04 -1.33 -11.89
CA ALA A 64 -0.56 -0.64 -13.03
C ALA A 64 -0.11 -1.25 -14.36
N LYS A 65 1.21 -1.51 -14.49
CA LYS A 65 1.75 -2.14 -15.70
C LYS A 65 1.13 -3.51 -15.94
N VAL A 66 1.05 -4.35 -14.92
CA VAL A 66 0.45 -5.69 -15.06
C VAL A 66 -1.02 -5.58 -15.41
N MET A 67 -1.80 -4.71 -14.76
CA MET A 67 -3.22 -4.52 -15.08
C MET A 67 -3.44 -4.09 -16.54
N ASP A 68 -2.58 -3.22 -17.09
CA ASP A 68 -2.62 -2.82 -18.50
C ASP A 68 -2.20 -3.96 -19.43
N ASP A 69 -1.11 -4.67 -19.12
CA ASP A 69 -0.57 -5.77 -19.93
C ASP A 69 -1.57 -6.92 -20.10
N ILE A 70 -2.34 -7.25 -19.03
CA ILE A 70 -3.35 -8.32 -19.08
C ILE A 70 -4.72 -7.84 -19.57
N GLY A 71 -4.85 -6.57 -19.96
CA GLY A 71 -6.10 -5.97 -20.44
C GLY A 71 -7.20 -5.88 -19.36
N ALA A 72 -6.84 -5.77 -18.09
CA ALA A 72 -7.80 -5.43 -17.04
C ALA A 72 -8.10 -3.92 -17.04
N THR A 73 -7.14 -3.13 -17.48
CA THR A 73 -7.22 -1.67 -17.59
C THR A 73 -6.60 -1.22 -18.91
N GLN A 74 -6.76 0.07 -19.22
CA GLN A 74 -6.14 0.70 -20.39
C GLN A 74 -5.55 2.06 -19.99
N ASN A 75 -4.21 2.16 -20.05
CA ASN A 75 -3.45 3.39 -19.79
C ASN A 75 -3.70 3.99 -18.40
N ILE A 76 -3.40 3.24 -17.33
CA ILE A 76 -3.45 3.77 -15.96
C ILE A 76 -2.43 4.89 -15.80
N GLU A 77 -2.89 6.06 -15.36
CA GLU A 77 -2.02 7.17 -14.98
C GLU A 77 -1.52 6.97 -13.53
N VAL A 78 -0.25 6.60 -13.35
CA VAL A 78 0.38 6.57 -12.02
C VAL A 78 0.99 7.93 -11.72
N PHE A 79 0.55 8.57 -10.63
CA PHE A 79 1.06 9.88 -10.21
C PHE A 79 1.38 9.93 -8.70
N ASN A 80 2.37 10.76 -8.34
CA ASN A 80 2.82 10.91 -6.97
C ASN A 80 2.21 12.16 -6.32
N LEU A 81 1.72 12.00 -5.09
CA LEU A 81 1.25 13.09 -4.22
C LEU A 81 1.87 12.93 -2.83
N ALA A 82 3.16 13.24 -2.74
CA ALA A 82 3.88 13.18 -1.48
C ALA A 82 3.43 14.27 -0.51
N GLY A 83 3.57 14.01 0.78
CA GLY A 83 3.33 14.99 1.84
C GLY A 83 2.83 14.36 3.12
N ALA A 84 3.35 14.84 4.24
CA ALA A 84 2.98 14.43 5.60
C ALA A 84 2.89 12.89 5.75
N ALA A 85 3.94 12.19 5.32
CA ALA A 85 4.03 10.72 5.34
C ALA A 85 2.82 9.98 4.73
N GLY A 86 2.20 10.59 3.69
CA GLY A 86 1.08 10.01 2.94
C GLY A 86 -0.31 10.51 3.35
N THR A 87 -0.46 11.26 4.45
CA THR A 87 -1.78 11.77 4.86
C THR A 87 -2.33 12.85 3.92
N THR A 88 -1.48 13.54 3.15
CA THR A 88 -1.93 14.42 2.06
C THR A 88 -2.67 13.63 0.98
N GLY A 89 -2.13 12.48 0.56
CA GLY A 89 -2.78 11.57 -0.38
C GLY A 89 -4.07 10.99 0.19
N LEU A 90 -4.06 10.58 1.47
CA LEU A 90 -5.25 10.09 2.16
C LEU A 90 -6.38 11.14 2.17
N ALA A 91 -6.07 12.38 2.53
CA ALA A 91 -7.05 13.48 2.54
C ALA A 91 -7.63 13.73 1.14
N ARG A 92 -6.78 13.66 0.10
CA ARG A 92 -7.23 13.76 -1.29
C ARG A 92 -8.17 12.61 -1.66
N THR A 93 -7.83 11.38 -1.33
CA THR A 93 -8.67 10.20 -1.61
C THR A 93 -10.04 10.32 -0.94
N VAL A 94 -10.07 10.68 0.35
CA VAL A 94 -11.32 10.85 1.10
C VAL A 94 -12.18 12.00 0.53
N SER A 95 -11.56 13.04 -0.04
CA SER A 95 -12.29 14.16 -0.64
C SER A 95 -12.93 13.86 -1.99
N GLU A 96 -12.47 12.85 -2.72
CA GLU A 96 -12.97 12.48 -4.05
C GLU A 96 -14.12 11.46 -3.99
N LYS A 97 -15.12 11.70 -3.14
CA LYS A 97 -16.30 10.86 -2.95
C LYS A 97 -16.96 10.45 -4.26
N GLY A 98 -17.30 9.16 -4.39
CA GLY A 98 -17.96 8.60 -5.57
C GLY A 98 -17.07 8.48 -6.81
N ASN A 99 -15.79 8.85 -6.72
CA ASN A 99 -14.90 8.75 -7.87
C ASN A 99 -14.35 7.33 -8.05
N GLY A 100 -15.01 6.53 -8.88
CA GLY A 100 -14.57 5.17 -9.29
C GLY A 100 -13.36 5.15 -10.24
N LYS A 101 -12.71 6.29 -10.50
CA LYS A 101 -11.53 6.38 -11.38
C LYS A 101 -10.25 6.73 -10.63
N LEU A 102 -10.22 6.56 -9.32
CA LEU A 102 -9.04 6.81 -8.50
C LEU A 102 -8.76 5.59 -7.61
N LEU A 103 -7.53 5.10 -7.67
CA LEU A 103 -6.92 4.21 -6.68
C LEU A 103 -5.85 4.96 -5.90
N MET A 104 -5.63 4.57 -4.66
CA MET A 104 -4.50 5.04 -3.86
C MET A 104 -3.72 3.83 -3.33
N MET A 105 -2.41 3.82 -3.55
CA MET A 105 -1.51 2.90 -2.86
C MET A 105 -1.40 3.29 -1.39
N MET A 106 -1.46 2.32 -0.51
CA MET A 106 -1.31 2.57 0.92
C MET A 106 -0.61 1.39 1.62
N GLY A 107 -0.27 1.58 2.87
CA GLY A 107 0.36 0.56 3.70
C GLY A 107 0.61 1.06 5.10
N LEU A 108 1.44 0.34 5.84
CA LEU A 108 1.68 0.58 7.27
C LEU A 108 2.15 2.01 7.58
N GLY A 109 2.92 2.63 6.67
CA GLY A 109 3.35 4.02 6.83
C GLY A 109 2.19 5.02 6.90
N VAL A 110 1.16 4.86 6.04
CA VAL A 110 -0.04 5.72 6.07
C VAL A 110 -0.88 5.45 7.32
N VAL A 111 -0.95 4.18 7.76
CA VAL A 111 -1.61 3.82 9.04
C VAL A 111 -0.98 4.56 10.21
N GLY A 112 0.33 4.57 10.33
CA GLY A 112 1.02 5.30 11.40
C GLY A 112 0.85 6.81 11.27
N ALA A 113 1.03 7.34 10.06
CA ALA A 113 0.98 8.77 9.80
C ALA A 113 -0.38 9.41 10.10
N GLN A 114 -1.49 8.68 9.96
CA GLN A 114 -2.82 9.23 10.30
C GLN A 114 -2.94 9.57 11.79
N TYR A 115 -2.17 8.93 12.66
CA TYR A 115 -2.10 9.21 14.09
C TYR A 115 -1.04 10.26 14.41
N THR A 116 0.21 10.04 13.99
CA THR A 116 1.32 10.95 14.31
C THR A 116 1.12 12.37 13.75
N ASN A 117 0.42 12.51 12.64
CA ASN A 117 0.07 13.80 12.05
C ASN A 117 -1.33 14.30 12.44
N GLN A 118 -2.03 13.61 13.35
CA GLN A 118 -3.39 13.95 13.77
C GLN A 118 -4.31 14.23 12.56
N SER A 119 -4.21 13.39 11.52
CA SER A 119 -4.94 13.57 10.26
C SER A 119 -6.44 13.55 10.50
N THR A 120 -7.16 14.53 9.91
CA THR A 120 -8.63 14.54 9.91
C THR A 120 -9.22 13.51 8.97
N ALA A 121 -8.51 13.17 7.89
CA ALA A 121 -8.86 12.06 7.03
C ALA A 121 -8.30 10.75 7.63
N LYS A 122 -9.13 9.71 7.67
CA LYS A 122 -8.79 8.40 8.24
C LYS A 122 -8.96 7.31 7.20
N LEU A 123 -8.23 6.22 7.35
CA LEU A 123 -8.28 5.09 6.42
C LEU A 123 -9.64 4.38 6.42
N ASP A 124 -10.34 4.35 7.54
CA ASP A 124 -11.69 3.80 7.66
C ASP A 124 -12.76 4.56 6.85
N GLN A 125 -12.43 5.77 6.38
CA GLN A 125 -13.26 6.55 5.46
C GLN A 125 -13.05 6.18 3.99
N THR A 126 -12.11 5.29 3.67
CA THR A 126 -11.82 4.87 2.30
C THR A 126 -12.57 3.58 1.94
N THR A 127 -12.60 3.24 0.66
CA THR A 127 -13.10 1.95 0.18
C THR A 127 -11.94 0.98 0.01
N PRO A 128 -11.81 -0.09 0.82
CA PRO A 128 -10.78 -1.11 0.65
C PRO A 128 -10.97 -1.85 -0.68
N ILE A 129 -9.88 -2.08 -1.41
CA ILE A 129 -9.88 -2.83 -2.67
C ILE A 129 -9.15 -4.16 -2.51
N ALA A 130 -7.88 -4.15 -2.10
CA ALA A 130 -7.12 -5.36 -1.79
C ALA A 130 -5.84 -5.04 -1.02
N LYS A 131 -5.38 -5.96 -0.17
CA LYS A 131 -3.97 -6.07 0.19
C LYS A 131 -3.26 -6.80 -0.94
N LEU A 132 -2.05 -6.41 -1.29
CA LEU A 132 -1.31 -6.99 -2.40
C LEU A 132 -0.11 -7.81 -1.95
N ILE A 133 0.78 -7.18 -1.20
CA ILE A 133 2.08 -7.74 -0.84
C ILE A 133 2.43 -7.45 0.61
N GLU A 134 3.43 -8.17 1.09
CA GLU A 134 4.13 -7.82 2.31
C GLU A 134 5.62 -8.11 2.20
N GLU A 135 6.39 -7.39 2.99
CA GLU A 135 7.84 -7.56 3.13
C GLU A 135 8.17 -7.80 4.60
N SER A 136 9.01 -8.78 4.85
CA SER A 136 9.51 -9.02 6.20
C SER A 136 10.50 -7.91 6.62
N GLY A 137 10.45 -7.50 7.85
CA GLY A 137 11.52 -6.73 8.46
C GLY A 137 12.67 -7.62 8.91
N ALA A 138 13.82 -7.00 9.15
CA ALA A 138 14.99 -7.66 9.73
C ALA A 138 15.52 -6.88 10.94
N ILE A 139 15.99 -7.61 11.92
CA ILE A 139 16.79 -7.09 13.03
C ILE A 139 18.24 -7.41 12.71
N VAL A 140 19.04 -6.36 12.49
CA VAL A 140 20.39 -6.48 11.98
C VAL A 140 21.42 -5.84 12.89
N VAL A 141 22.64 -6.38 12.88
CA VAL A 141 23.79 -5.84 13.60
C VAL A 141 25.01 -5.86 12.71
N SER A 142 26.01 -5.03 13.01
CA SER A 142 27.34 -5.12 12.39
C SER A 142 27.94 -6.51 12.64
N LYS A 143 28.80 -6.99 11.72
CA LYS A 143 29.59 -8.22 11.92
C LYS A 143 30.38 -8.22 13.23
N ASP A 144 30.84 -7.04 13.66
CA ASP A 144 31.67 -6.85 14.86
C ASP A 144 30.84 -6.72 16.14
N SER A 145 29.52 -6.74 16.03
CA SER A 145 28.62 -6.69 17.19
C SER A 145 28.86 -7.86 18.16
N PRO A 146 28.79 -7.63 19.46
CA PRO A 146 28.88 -8.68 20.46
C PRO A 146 27.70 -9.68 20.36
N TYR A 147 26.57 -9.24 19.82
CA TYR A 147 25.36 -10.05 19.73
C TYR A 147 25.42 -10.99 18.52
N LYS A 148 25.25 -12.29 18.78
CA LYS A 148 25.25 -13.34 17.73
C LYS A 148 23.85 -13.88 17.46
N THR A 149 22.92 -13.69 18.38
CA THR A 149 21.53 -14.14 18.31
C THR A 149 20.58 -13.04 18.76
N ILE A 150 19.33 -13.13 18.31
CA ILE A 150 18.28 -12.20 18.77
C ILE A 150 18.04 -12.33 20.28
N THR A 151 18.20 -13.54 20.85
CA THR A 151 18.06 -13.79 22.29
C THR A 151 19.11 -13.03 23.10
N GLU A 152 20.38 -13.04 22.67
CA GLU A 152 21.45 -12.26 23.32
C GLU A 152 21.18 -10.75 23.25
N LEU A 153 20.76 -10.25 22.09
CA LEU A 153 20.40 -8.85 21.94
C LEU A 153 19.25 -8.46 22.87
N VAL A 154 18.17 -9.25 22.89
CA VAL A 154 16.98 -8.96 23.72
C VAL A 154 17.32 -9.02 25.20
N ALA A 155 18.17 -9.94 25.64
CA ALA A 155 18.62 -10.01 27.03
C ALA A 155 19.37 -8.75 27.45
N ALA A 156 20.29 -8.28 26.61
CA ALA A 156 21.03 -7.03 26.86
C ALA A 156 20.10 -5.81 26.81
N TRP A 157 19.18 -5.78 25.87
CA TRP A 157 18.22 -4.68 25.71
C TRP A 157 17.26 -4.57 26.91
N LYS A 158 16.78 -5.70 27.45
CA LYS A 158 15.99 -5.72 28.69
C LYS A 158 16.74 -5.21 29.91
N ALA A 159 18.05 -5.46 29.97
CA ALA A 159 18.86 -5.03 31.09
C ALA A 159 19.03 -3.51 31.15
N ASP A 160 19.16 -2.85 30.00
CA ASP A 160 19.27 -1.40 29.90
C ASP A 160 18.74 -0.90 28.52
N PRO A 161 17.42 -0.69 28.39
CA PRO A 161 16.83 -0.28 27.13
C PRO A 161 17.33 1.06 26.59
N LYS A 162 17.68 2.00 27.49
CA LYS A 162 18.12 3.35 27.11
C LYS A 162 19.53 3.39 26.57
N SER A 163 20.38 2.46 26.97
CA SER A 163 21.78 2.44 26.55
C SER A 163 21.96 1.87 25.14
N LEU A 164 21.04 1.03 24.67
CA LEU A 164 21.11 0.43 23.36
C LEU A 164 20.34 1.30 22.34
N ALA A 165 21.08 2.08 21.52
CA ALA A 165 20.45 2.82 20.45
C ALA A 165 19.93 1.88 19.35
N VAL A 166 18.68 2.07 18.96
CA VAL A 166 17.98 1.32 17.90
C VAL A 166 17.83 2.21 16.69
N GLY A 167 18.38 1.82 15.55
CA GLY A 167 18.23 2.56 14.30
C GLY A 167 17.05 2.04 13.47
N GLY A 168 16.29 2.94 12.86
CA GLY A 168 15.25 2.58 11.87
C GLY A 168 15.22 3.56 10.71
N GLY A 169 14.96 3.04 9.50
CA GLY A 169 14.94 3.80 8.24
C GLY A 169 13.63 4.55 7.98
N SER A 170 12.82 4.80 9.00
CA SER A 170 11.59 5.60 8.84
C SER A 170 11.33 6.49 10.05
N ALA A 171 10.57 7.57 9.81
CA ALA A 171 10.11 8.47 10.87
C ALA A 171 9.23 7.75 11.89
N PRO A 172 9.03 8.32 13.10
CA PRO A 172 8.08 7.80 14.08
C PRO A 172 6.70 7.53 13.47
N GLY A 173 6.15 6.33 13.72
CA GLY A 173 4.92 5.84 13.12
C GLY A 173 5.11 5.08 11.80
N GLY A 174 6.30 5.13 11.19
CA GLY A 174 6.63 4.32 10.01
C GLY A 174 7.00 2.87 10.38
N PRO A 175 7.08 1.96 9.37
CA PRO A 175 7.31 0.54 9.62
C PRO A 175 8.57 0.24 10.42
N ASP A 176 9.68 0.92 10.15
CA ASP A 176 10.96 0.65 10.80
C ASP A 176 11.04 1.22 12.23
N HIS A 177 10.13 2.14 12.57
CA HIS A 177 9.89 2.55 13.95
C HIS A 177 8.99 1.56 14.68
N LEU A 178 7.91 1.14 14.01
CA LEU A 178 6.90 0.25 14.62
C LEU A 178 7.46 -1.14 14.94
N LEU A 179 8.32 -1.69 14.08
CA LEU A 179 8.93 -3.01 14.29
C LEU A 179 9.69 -3.08 15.63
N PRO A 180 10.69 -2.24 15.92
CA PRO A 180 11.38 -2.31 17.20
C PRO A 180 10.49 -1.93 18.39
N MET A 181 9.47 -1.07 18.23
CA MET A 181 8.54 -0.73 19.31
C MET A 181 7.65 -1.91 19.67
N GLN A 182 7.12 -2.62 18.68
CA GLN A 182 6.32 -3.84 18.90
C GLN A 182 7.19 -4.98 19.45
N LEU A 183 8.44 -5.09 19.00
CA LEU A 183 9.40 -6.05 19.56
C LEU A 183 9.65 -5.74 21.04
N ALA A 184 9.92 -4.49 21.41
CA ALA A 184 10.09 -4.05 22.78
C ALA A 184 8.89 -4.45 23.65
N GLN A 185 7.69 -4.14 23.19
CA GLN A 185 6.42 -4.48 23.87
C GLN A 185 6.28 -5.99 24.07
N THR A 186 6.50 -6.76 22.99
CA THR A 186 6.36 -8.23 23.03
C THR A 186 7.33 -8.88 24.02
N VAL A 187 8.53 -8.34 24.12
CA VAL A 187 9.53 -8.87 25.06
C VAL A 187 9.45 -8.22 26.46
N GLY A 188 8.49 -7.34 26.71
CA GLY A 188 8.25 -6.74 28.03
C GLY A 188 9.16 -5.54 28.35
N ILE A 189 9.65 -4.83 27.34
CA ILE A 189 10.31 -3.52 27.45
C ILE A 189 9.26 -2.43 27.23
N ASP A 190 9.21 -1.40 28.08
CA ASP A 190 8.37 -0.23 27.82
C ASP A 190 8.90 0.51 26.58
N PRO A 191 8.09 0.69 25.51
CA PRO A 191 8.52 1.41 24.31
C PRO A 191 9.04 2.83 24.56
N LYS A 192 8.63 3.48 25.65
CA LYS A 192 9.15 4.81 26.07
C LYS A 192 10.60 4.79 26.51
N GLU A 193 11.09 3.64 26.92
CA GLU A 193 12.48 3.46 27.32
C GLU A 193 13.41 3.18 26.12
N VAL A 194 12.85 2.94 24.93
CA VAL A 194 13.62 2.63 23.72
C VAL A 194 14.32 3.90 23.18
N ASN A 195 15.62 3.82 23.08
CA ASN A 195 16.45 4.88 22.47
C ASN A 195 16.44 4.75 20.94
N PHE A 196 15.37 5.23 20.30
CA PHE A 196 15.20 5.13 18.85
C PHE A 196 15.84 6.30 18.10
N VAL A 197 16.62 5.99 17.06
CA VAL A 197 17.25 6.93 16.14
C VAL A 197 16.66 6.75 14.75
N SER A 198 15.93 7.76 14.25
CA SER A 198 15.33 7.77 12.92
C SER A 198 16.36 8.17 11.85
N TYR A 199 16.33 7.46 10.73
CA TYR A 199 17.08 7.74 9.51
C TYR A 199 16.12 7.88 8.33
N ASP A 200 16.54 8.52 7.23
CA ASP A 200 15.75 8.70 6.02
C ASP A 200 15.95 7.51 5.06
N GLY A 201 15.50 6.31 5.48
CA GLY A 201 15.64 5.07 4.73
C GLY A 201 16.82 4.21 5.16
N GLY A 202 16.87 2.98 4.63
CA GLY A 202 17.94 2.01 4.92
C GLY A 202 19.32 2.46 4.44
N GLY A 203 19.35 3.25 3.37
CA GLY A 203 20.62 3.82 2.88
C GLY A 203 21.36 4.67 3.90
N ASP A 204 20.63 5.48 4.68
CA ASP A 204 21.21 6.30 5.74
C ASP A 204 21.39 5.51 7.05
N LEU A 205 20.55 4.52 7.31
CA LEU A 205 20.67 3.61 8.44
C LEU A 205 21.91 2.70 8.32
N LEU A 206 22.22 2.22 7.12
CA LEU A 206 23.28 1.25 6.87
C LEU A 206 24.65 1.69 7.39
N PRO A 207 25.17 2.91 7.12
CA PRO A 207 26.44 3.36 7.70
C PRO A 207 26.44 3.41 9.24
N ALA A 208 25.29 3.68 9.85
CA ALA A 208 25.17 3.70 11.30
C ALA A 208 25.26 2.30 11.91
N VAL A 209 24.67 1.29 11.25
CA VAL A 209 24.81 -0.13 11.66
C VAL A 209 26.24 -0.60 11.48
N LEU A 210 26.85 -0.40 10.31
CA LEU A 210 28.22 -0.81 10.01
C LEU A 210 29.23 -0.17 10.97
N GLY A 211 29.02 1.11 11.30
CA GLY A 211 29.87 1.87 12.19
C GLY A 211 29.57 1.67 13.69
N ASN A 212 28.69 0.75 14.07
CA ASN A 212 28.24 0.53 15.45
C ASN A 212 27.76 1.82 16.15
N LYS A 213 27.19 2.78 15.40
CA LYS A 213 26.54 3.98 15.94
C LYS A 213 25.22 3.69 16.61
N VAL A 214 24.56 2.61 16.16
CA VAL A 214 23.39 1.99 16.77
C VAL A 214 23.76 0.57 17.19
N ALA A 215 23.16 0.07 18.26
CA ALA A 215 23.38 -1.29 18.73
C ALA A 215 22.81 -2.33 17.77
N PHE A 216 21.69 -1.99 17.15
CA PHE A 216 21.07 -2.78 16.08
C PHE A 216 20.21 -1.88 15.18
N GLY A 217 19.96 -2.35 13.96
CA GLY A 217 19.06 -1.73 13.00
C GLY A 217 17.78 -2.56 12.82
N ALA A 218 16.67 -1.88 12.49
CA ALA A 218 15.39 -2.47 12.12
C ALA A 218 14.89 -1.81 10.83
N SER A 219 14.77 -2.58 9.74
CA SER A 219 14.21 -2.13 8.46
C SER A 219 13.82 -3.33 7.59
N GLY A 220 13.35 -3.10 6.37
CA GLY A 220 13.12 -4.14 5.38
C GLY A 220 14.40 -4.94 5.10
N TYR A 221 14.31 -6.27 5.06
CA TYR A 221 15.50 -7.11 4.86
C TYR A 221 16.21 -6.82 3.53
N GLY A 222 15.47 -6.47 2.49
CA GLY A 222 16.00 -6.18 1.16
C GLY A 222 17.03 -5.05 1.14
N GLU A 223 16.97 -4.13 2.11
CA GLU A 223 17.89 -3.01 2.21
C GLU A 223 19.30 -3.40 2.68
N PHE A 224 19.46 -4.62 3.18
CA PHE A 224 20.73 -5.10 3.75
C PHE A 224 21.36 -6.26 2.99
N LEU A 225 20.73 -6.78 1.93
CA LEU A 225 21.15 -8.02 1.25
C LEU A 225 22.60 -7.98 0.78
N ASP A 226 23.03 -6.93 0.10
CA ASP A 226 24.41 -6.81 -0.41
C ASP A 226 25.44 -6.91 0.73
N GLN A 227 25.14 -6.32 1.89
CA GLN A 227 26.03 -6.30 3.04
C GLN A 227 25.98 -7.60 3.85
N VAL A 228 24.83 -8.29 3.80
CA VAL A 228 24.70 -9.63 4.36
C VAL A 228 25.52 -10.62 3.53
N GLU A 229 25.43 -10.57 2.20
CA GLU A 229 26.23 -11.38 1.28
C GLU A 229 27.72 -11.09 1.40
N ALA A 230 28.10 -9.83 1.61
CA ALA A 230 29.47 -9.42 1.87
C ALA A 230 29.99 -9.82 3.28
N GLY A 231 29.12 -10.33 4.16
CA GLY A 231 29.45 -10.71 5.53
C GLY A 231 29.75 -9.52 6.45
N GLU A 232 29.33 -8.31 6.09
CA GLU A 232 29.53 -7.09 6.87
C GLU A 232 28.40 -6.85 7.90
N ILE A 233 27.22 -7.40 7.64
CA ILE A 233 26.04 -7.36 8.49
C ILE A 233 25.60 -8.79 8.83
N ARG A 234 25.14 -8.95 10.08
CA ARG A 234 24.46 -10.18 10.52
C ARG A 234 23.01 -9.88 10.77
N VAL A 235 22.11 -10.68 10.15
CA VAL A 235 20.69 -10.72 10.48
C VAL A 235 20.51 -11.61 11.70
N LEU A 236 19.95 -11.07 12.78
CA LEU A 236 19.68 -11.83 14.00
C LEU A 236 18.32 -12.55 13.95
N ALA A 237 17.35 -11.91 13.32
CA ALA A 237 16.03 -12.50 13.04
C ALA A 237 15.31 -11.69 11.94
N THR A 238 14.39 -12.35 11.25
CA THR A 238 13.38 -11.73 10.40
C THR A 238 12.04 -11.70 11.11
N SER A 239 11.14 -10.79 10.71
CA SER A 239 9.89 -10.55 11.43
C SER A 239 8.64 -11.17 10.80
N GLY A 240 8.75 -11.76 9.63
CA GLY A 240 7.64 -12.41 8.92
C GLY A 240 7.25 -13.76 9.54
N ALA A 241 6.14 -14.33 9.06
CA ALA A 241 5.68 -15.65 9.48
C ALA A 241 6.65 -16.76 9.07
N GLU A 242 7.23 -16.63 7.88
CA GLU A 242 8.14 -17.60 7.26
C GLU A 242 9.56 -17.02 7.14
N ARG A 243 10.54 -17.89 7.06
CA ARG A 243 11.93 -17.50 6.78
C ARG A 243 12.07 -16.87 5.40
N VAL A 244 12.85 -15.81 5.33
CA VAL A 244 13.29 -15.24 4.06
C VAL A 244 14.32 -16.20 3.40
N LYS A 245 14.03 -16.65 2.19
CA LYS A 245 14.81 -17.71 1.54
C LYS A 245 16.26 -17.34 1.29
N VAL A 246 16.52 -16.07 1.03
CA VAL A 246 17.85 -15.55 0.71
C VAL A 246 18.69 -15.18 1.94
N ILE A 247 18.13 -15.35 3.15
CA ILE A 247 18.79 -15.01 4.42
C ILE A 247 18.81 -16.22 5.34
N ASP A 248 20.00 -16.62 5.79
CA ASP A 248 20.16 -17.66 6.81
C ASP A 248 19.97 -17.08 8.22
N ALA A 249 18.72 -16.75 8.55
CA ALA A 249 18.34 -16.26 9.87
C ALA A 249 16.98 -16.84 10.29
N PRO A 250 16.74 -17.07 11.59
CA PRO A 250 15.44 -17.50 12.08
C PRO A 250 14.42 -16.34 12.01
N THR A 251 13.14 -16.67 12.07
CA THR A 251 12.10 -15.69 12.38
C THR A 251 12.10 -15.35 13.88
N LEU A 252 11.46 -14.24 14.24
CA LEU A 252 11.22 -13.90 15.67
C LEU A 252 10.45 -15.03 16.37
N LYS A 253 9.43 -15.58 15.71
CA LYS A 253 8.64 -16.71 16.24
C LYS A 253 9.48 -17.97 16.47
N GLU A 254 10.32 -18.34 15.52
CA GLU A 254 11.25 -19.47 15.69
C GLU A 254 12.24 -19.25 16.83
N SER A 255 12.55 -17.99 17.14
CA SER A 255 13.42 -17.59 18.26
C SER A 255 12.67 -17.49 19.60
N GLY A 256 11.39 -17.89 19.66
CA GLY A 256 10.57 -17.86 20.87
C GLY A 256 9.96 -16.48 21.19
N ILE A 257 9.97 -15.55 20.25
CA ILE A 257 9.36 -14.21 20.39
C ILE A 257 8.07 -14.21 19.57
N ASP A 258 6.91 -14.15 20.24
CA ASP A 258 5.60 -14.19 19.60
C ASP A 258 5.24 -12.85 18.95
N LEU A 259 6.03 -12.48 17.96
CA LEU A 259 5.83 -11.31 17.11
C LEU A 259 5.92 -11.70 15.65
N GLU A 260 4.89 -11.33 14.91
CA GLU A 260 4.89 -11.29 13.46
C GLU A 260 4.65 -9.84 13.04
N PHE A 261 5.56 -9.34 12.22
CA PHE A 261 5.50 -7.98 11.72
C PHE A 261 5.92 -7.95 10.25
N THR A 262 5.10 -7.34 9.41
CA THR A 262 5.39 -7.15 7.99
C THR A 262 5.09 -5.71 7.58
N ASN A 263 5.88 -5.19 6.67
CA ASN A 263 5.58 -3.96 5.97
C ASN A 263 4.72 -4.29 4.75
N TRP A 264 3.41 -4.21 4.92
CA TRP A 264 2.45 -4.56 3.89
C TRP A 264 2.04 -3.38 3.04
N ARG A 265 1.58 -3.67 1.80
CA ARG A 265 1.01 -2.69 0.88
C ARG A 265 -0.30 -3.19 0.32
N GLY A 266 -1.22 -2.25 0.12
CA GLY A 266 -2.55 -2.50 -0.41
C GLY A 266 -3.10 -1.29 -1.16
N VAL A 267 -4.29 -1.44 -1.66
CA VAL A 267 -4.97 -0.46 -2.50
C VAL A 267 -6.31 -0.10 -1.89
N VAL A 268 -6.57 1.19 -1.81
CA VAL A 268 -7.88 1.73 -1.43
C VAL A 268 -8.40 2.67 -2.53
N ALA A 269 -9.67 2.97 -2.48
CA ALA A 269 -10.35 3.91 -3.37
C ALA A 269 -11.13 4.95 -2.57
N PRO A 270 -11.63 6.03 -3.19
CA PRO A 270 -12.49 7.01 -2.54
C PRO A 270 -13.72 6.39 -1.88
N PRO A 271 -14.30 7.08 -0.87
CA PRO A 271 -15.56 6.65 -0.27
C PRO A 271 -16.77 6.84 -1.19
N GLU A 272 -17.89 6.25 -0.81
CA GLU A 272 -19.20 6.45 -1.47
C GLU A 272 -19.20 6.04 -2.96
N LEU A 273 -18.38 5.02 -3.33
CA LEU A 273 -18.43 4.45 -4.67
C LEU A 273 -19.79 3.77 -4.92
N SER A 274 -20.24 3.76 -6.17
CA SER A 274 -21.30 2.85 -6.58
C SER A 274 -20.83 1.39 -6.43
N ASP A 275 -21.77 0.46 -6.20
CA ASP A 275 -21.46 -0.98 -6.14
C ASP A 275 -20.79 -1.46 -7.44
N ALA A 276 -21.21 -0.91 -8.58
CA ALA A 276 -20.63 -1.23 -9.88
C ALA A 276 -19.17 -0.77 -9.99
N ASP A 277 -18.86 0.46 -9.58
CA ASP A 277 -17.48 0.97 -9.59
C ASP A 277 -16.58 0.19 -8.62
N LYS A 278 -17.05 -0.05 -7.38
CA LYS A 278 -16.33 -0.85 -6.41
C LYS A 278 -16.01 -2.24 -6.99
N GLN A 279 -17.03 -2.92 -7.53
CA GLN A 279 -16.84 -4.27 -8.07
C GLN A 279 -15.91 -4.29 -9.27
N ALA A 280 -15.95 -3.28 -10.14
CA ALA A 280 -15.07 -3.17 -11.29
C ALA A 280 -13.61 -3.02 -10.86
N LEU A 281 -13.32 -2.18 -9.85
CA LEU A 281 -11.97 -2.03 -9.29
C LEU A 281 -11.48 -3.31 -8.61
N VAL A 282 -12.33 -3.96 -7.80
CA VAL A 282 -12.00 -5.23 -7.14
C VAL A 282 -11.68 -6.30 -8.17
N ASN A 283 -12.50 -6.45 -9.21
CA ASN A 283 -12.30 -7.43 -10.28
C ASN A 283 -11.00 -7.18 -11.05
N ALA A 284 -10.67 -5.92 -11.37
CA ALA A 284 -9.45 -5.59 -12.08
C ALA A 284 -8.19 -5.96 -11.26
N VAL A 285 -8.21 -5.67 -9.96
CA VAL A 285 -7.10 -6.02 -9.05
C VAL A 285 -7.02 -7.54 -8.82
N ALA A 286 -8.15 -8.23 -8.68
CA ALA A 286 -8.17 -9.69 -8.56
C ALA A 286 -7.63 -10.37 -9.83
N LYS A 287 -8.05 -9.92 -11.03
CA LYS A 287 -7.53 -10.41 -12.31
C LYS A 287 -6.00 -10.20 -12.43
N MET A 288 -5.51 -9.07 -11.94
CA MET A 288 -4.06 -8.81 -11.87
C MET A 288 -3.37 -9.83 -10.95
N HIS A 289 -3.86 -10.00 -9.72
CA HIS A 289 -3.27 -10.92 -8.74
C HIS A 289 -3.19 -12.36 -9.26
N ASP A 290 -4.24 -12.85 -9.94
CA ASP A 290 -4.31 -14.21 -10.46
C ASP A 290 -3.39 -14.46 -11.67
N SER A 291 -2.87 -13.39 -12.28
CA SER A 291 -2.05 -13.47 -13.49
C SER A 291 -0.65 -14.01 -13.25
N GLN A 292 -0.04 -14.58 -14.30
CA GLN A 292 1.36 -15.02 -14.23
C GLN A 292 2.30 -13.82 -14.15
N GLU A 293 1.96 -12.74 -14.83
CA GLU A 293 2.72 -11.49 -14.86
C GLU A 293 2.90 -10.91 -13.46
N TRP A 294 1.87 -10.96 -12.60
CA TRP A 294 2.00 -10.52 -11.21
C TRP A 294 2.87 -11.46 -10.38
N LYS A 295 2.75 -12.76 -10.55
CA LYS A 295 3.60 -13.76 -9.88
C LYS A 295 5.08 -13.58 -10.24
N ASP A 296 5.35 -13.22 -11.50
CA ASP A 296 6.70 -12.92 -11.95
C ASP A 296 7.22 -11.62 -11.28
N VAL A 297 6.37 -10.59 -11.14
CA VAL A 297 6.69 -9.36 -10.41
C VAL A 297 7.00 -9.65 -8.94
N LEU A 298 6.20 -10.47 -8.26
CA LEU A 298 6.46 -10.88 -6.88
C LEU A 298 7.83 -11.52 -6.74
N THR A 299 8.13 -12.45 -7.64
CA THR A 299 9.42 -13.17 -7.66
C THR A 299 10.61 -12.24 -7.93
N GLN A 300 10.48 -11.33 -8.90
CA GLN A 300 11.55 -10.38 -9.28
C GLN A 300 11.89 -9.39 -8.17
N ASN A 301 10.89 -9.01 -7.36
CA ASN A 301 11.06 -8.05 -6.28
C ASN A 301 11.24 -8.71 -4.91
N ASP A 302 11.22 -10.05 -4.86
CA ASP A 302 11.23 -10.83 -3.62
C ASP A 302 10.12 -10.39 -2.64
N TRP A 303 8.95 -10.05 -3.18
CA TRP A 303 7.78 -9.72 -2.38
C TRP A 303 6.98 -10.97 -2.04
N ALA A 304 6.56 -11.08 -0.80
CA ALA A 304 5.62 -12.12 -0.40
C ALA A 304 4.22 -11.81 -0.96
N ASP A 305 3.60 -12.83 -1.57
CA ASP A 305 2.18 -12.77 -1.91
C ASP A 305 1.35 -12.74 -0.63
N ALA A 306 0.66 -11.63 -0.41
CA ALA A 306 -0.15 -11.42 0.78
C ALA A 306 -1.54 -10.89 0.42
N TYR A 307 -2.06 -11.39 -0.70
CA TYR A 307 -3.35 -10.96 -1.21
C TYR A 307 -4.48 -11.23 -0.21
N LEU A 308 -5.25 -10.18 0.04
CA LEU A 308 -6.53 -10.25 0.75
C LEU A 308 -7.59 -9.56 -0.11
N THR A 309 -8.74 -10.17 -0.19
CA THR A 309 -9.93 -9.58 -0.83
C THR A 309 -10.37 -8.29 -0.11
N ALA A 310 -11.22 -7.49 -0.74
CA ALA A 310 -11.67 -6.22 -0.19
C ALA A 310 -12.21 -6.33 1.26
N ASP A 311 -13.01 -7.35 1.55
CA ASP A 311 -13.62 -7.53 2.88
C ASP A 311 -12.60 -8.02 3.91
N GLU A 312 -11.72 -8.96 3.54
CA GLU A 312 -10.61 -9.42 4.39
C GLU A 312 -9.64 -8.28 4.66
N PHE A 313 -9.33 -7.48 3.63
CA PHE A 313 -8.45 -6.34 3.76
C PHE A 313 -9.05 -5.24 4.64
N SER A 314 -10.36 -5.01 4.58
CA SER A 314 -11.05 -4.10 5.49
C SER A 314 -10.85 -4.49 6.95
N THR A 315 -11.04 -5.77 7.28
CA THR A 315 -10.83 -6.32 8.62
C THR A 315 -9.36 -6.18 9.03
N TYR A 316 -8.44 -6.57 8.15
CA TYR A 316 -7.00 -6.47 8.38
C TYR A 316 -6.55 -5.02 8.66
N MET A 317 -7.02 -4.04 7.87
CA MET A 317 -6.72 -2.62 8.08
C MET A 317 -7.20 -2.11 9.46
N ALA A 318 -8.40 -2.54 9.88
CA ALA A 318 -8.94 -2.14 11.18
C ALA A 318 -8.07 -2.69 12.33
N ASP A 319 -7.66 -3.96 12.25
CA ASP A 319 -6.78 -4.59 13.24
C ASP A 319 -5.39 -3.93 13.25
N GLN A 320 -4.82 -3.65 12.08
CA GLN A 320 -3.53 -2.97 11.98
C GLN A 320 -3.61 -1.53 12.53
N SER A 321 -4.67 -0.80 12.20
CA SER A 321 -4.89 0.56 12.73
C SER A 321 -4.93 0.55 14.24
N LYS A 322 -5.66 -0.39 14.85
CA LYS A 322 -5.73 -0.51 16.31
C LYS A 322 -4.38 -0.84 16.94
N ARG A 323 -3.64 -1.80 16.39
CA ARG A 323 -2.29 -2.16 16.89
C ARG A 323 -1.34 -0.96 16.85
N VAL A 324 -1.35 -0.23 15.75
CA VAL A 324 -0.50 0.94 15.55
C VAL A 324 -0.90 2.06 16.51
N GLU A 325 -2.19 2.32 16.67
CA GLU A 325 -2.71 3.31 17.60
C GLU A 325 -2.30 2.99 19.05
N ASP A 326 -2.45 1.73 19.46
CA ASP A 326 -2.09 1.28 20.82
C ASP A 326 -0.59 1.54 21.11
N VAL A 327 0.31 1.22 20.16
CA VAL A 327 1.76 1.49 20.28
C VAL A 327 2.05 2.99 20.32
N LEU A 328 1.48 3.74 19.38
CA LEU A 328 1.73 5.18 19.27
C LEU A 328 1.15 5.94 20.48
N SER A 329 -0.01 5.54 20.99
CA SER A 329 -0.59 6.11 22.21
C SER A 329 0.30 5.87 23.43
N GLN A 330 0.90 4.69 23.58
CA GLN A 330 1.86 4.41 24.65
C GLN A 330 3.10 5.31 24.54
N LEU A 331 3.52 5.63 23.33
CA LEU A 331 4.62 6.56 23.07
C LEU A 331 4.25 8.04 23.22
N GLY A 332 2.95 8.37 23.33
CA GLY A 332 2.45 9.73 23.33
C GLY A 332 2.51 10.40 21.94
N LEU A 333 2.42 9.58 20.88
CA LEU A 333 2.49 9.99 19.47
C LEU A 333 1.15 9.87 18.72
N ALA A 334 0.08 9.39 19.38
CA ALA A 334 -1.27 9.31 18.82
C ALA A 334 -2.22 10.28 19.52
#